data_2f5f62dbeb3d704a74150c32c16fe1cf
#
_entry.id   2f5f62dbeb3d704a74150c32c16fe1cf
#
_cell.length_a   1.000
_cell.length_b   1.000
_cell.length_c   1.000
_cell.angle_alpha   90.00
_cell.angle_beta   90.00
_cell.angle_gamma   90.00
#
_symmetry.space_group_name_H-M   'P 1'
#
loop_
_entity.id
_entity.type
_entity.pdbx_description
1 polymer ?
#
loop_
_entity_poly.entity_id
_entity_poly.type
_entity_poly.pdbx_seq_one_letter_code
_entity_poly.pdbx_strand_id
1 'polypeptide(L)'
;MAGGLNQYQYVPNPTGWVDPLGLSSNCPPPNKPGCEAPGGIGGAKVEEGEPALPKMTAQERRARIDELAEENAYRRLDEMEKSTPGAHFLEKHGKQTTLASQRERSITGTNPTTGIIEVYTNGKKAGEPKIPSAATHFLSHRDQLNAIHRAQLIFRRNGIIASREPMNMGKIVGEGYERGGVNYGQQTHAIVILNGSAKPITSYTEFME
;
A
#
# COMPACT_ATOMS: atom_id res chain seq x y z
N MET A 1 36.18 -19.30 -26.91
CA MET A 1 35.36 -18.34 -26.12
C MET A 1 34.06 -19.02 -25.79
N ALA A 2 33.91 -19.53 -24.56
CA ALA A 2 32.67 -20.13 -24.07
C ALA A 2 32.05 -19.14 -23.09
N GLY A 3 31.24 -18.24 -23.61
CA GLY A 3 30.45 -17.33 -22.83
C GLY A 3 29.16 -18.03 -22.38
N GLY A 4 29.04 -18.29 -21.09
CA GLY A 4 27.80 -18.81 -20.52
C GLY A 4 26.67 -17.79 -20.66
N LEU A 5 25.63 -18.18 -21.37
CA LEU A 5 24.48 -17.32 -21.74
C LEU A 5 23.44 -17.13 -20.64
N ASN A 6 23.72 -17.53 -19.39
CA ASN A 6 22.73 -17.38 -18.35
C ASN A 6 23.36 -16.78 -17.08
N GLN A 7 23.16 -15.47 -16.90
CA GLN A 7 23.58 -14.74 -15.69
C GLN A 7 22.64 -14.99 -14.50
N TYR A 8 21.57 -15.73 -14.68
CA TYR A 8 20.60 -16.08 -13.64
C TYR A 8 20.53 -17.60 -13.50
N GLN A 9 21.48 -18.17 -12.79
CA GLN A 9 21.39 -19.56 -12.40
C GLN A 9 20.40 -19.66 -11.23
N TYR A 10 19.20 -20.19 -11.47
CA TYR A 10 18.21 -20.46 -10.45
C TYR A 10 18.77 -21.46 -9.44
N VAL A 11 18.90 -21.04 -8.18
CA VAL A 11 19.21 -21.96 -7.09
C VAL A 11 18.01 -22.86 -6.81
N PRO A 12 18.21 -24.17 -6.58
CA PRO A 12 17.11 -25.15 -6.45
C PRO A 12 16.15 -24.91 -5.29
N ASN A 13 16.49 -24.05 -4.34
CA ASN A 13 15.63 -23.69 -3.20
C ASN A 13 15.94 -22.28 -2.70
N PRO A 14 15.37 -21.23 -3.29
CA PRO A 14 15.67 -19.85 -2.91
C PRO A 14 15.21 -19.47 -1.50
N THR A 15 14.30 -20.22 -0.89
CA THR A 15 13.81 -19.92 0.46
C THR A 15 14.69 -20.47 1.59
N GLY A 16 15.56 -21.43 1.28
CA GLY A 16 16.50 -22.00 2.25
C GLY A 16 17.90 -21.34 2.25
N TRP A 17 18.15 -20.44 1.29
CA TRP A 17 19.50 -19.87 1.06
C TRP A 17 19.55 -18.36 1.23
N VAL A 18 18.54 -17.74 1.79
CA VAL A 18 18.57 -16.31 2.08
C VAL A 18 19.28 -16.11 3.42
N ASP A 19 20.55 -15.70 3.34
CA ASP A 19 21.25 -15.07 4.45
C ASP A 19 21.07 -13.56 4.35
N PRO A 20 20.11 -12.97 5.11
CA PRO A 20 19.79 -11.54 4.98
C PRO A 20 20.91 -10.61 5.44
N LEU A 21 21.92 -11.14 6.10
CA LEU A 21 23.05 -10.39 6.65
C LEU A 21 24.40 -10.80 6.07
N GLY A 22 24.46 -11.84 5.20
CA GLY A 22 25.69 -12.30 4.59
C GLY A 22 26.72 -12.86 5.59
N LEU A 23 26.27 -13.30 6.76
CA LEU A 23 27.13 -13.65 7.90
C LEU A 23 27.31 -15.17 8.10
N SER A 24 26.59 -16.02 7.37
CA SER A 24 26.73 -17.47 7.47
C SER A 24 27.16 -18.09 6.13
N SER A 25 28.41 -18.46 6.01
CA SER A 25 28.86 -19.39 4.99
C SER A 25 28.51 -20.82 5.42
N ASN A 26 27.33 -21.33 5.00
CA ASN A 26 27.07 -22.76 5.14
C ASN A 26 27.91 -23.51 4.12
N CYS A 27 29.10 -23.92 4.52
CA CYS A 27 29.86 -24.94 3.80
C CYS A 27 29.14 -26.29 3.97
N PRO A 28 28.92 -27.07 2.90
CA PRO A 28 28.45 -28.45 3.02
C PRO A 28 29.43 -29.30 3.85
N PRO A 29 28.96 -30.41 4.43
CA PRO A 29 29.76 -31.21 5.36
C PRO A 29 31.10 -31.67 4.79
N PRO A 30 32.13 -31.96 5.63
CA PRO A 30 33.54 -31.91 5.31
C PRO A 30 34.07 -33.13 4.52
N ASN A 31 33.45 -33.49 3.42
CA ASN A 31 33.91 -34.60 2.57
C ASN A 31 34.08 -34.24 1.08
N LYS A 32 34.29 -32.98 0.72
CA LYS A 32 34.76 -32.58 -0.62
C LYS A 32 36.06 -31.85 -0.50
N PRO A 33 37.15 -32.32 -1.18
CA PRO A 33 38.44 -31.61 -1.23
C PRO A 33 38.26 -30.30 -1.98
N GLY A 34 38.63 -29.19 -1.33
CA GLY A 34 38.65 -27.87 -1.97
C GLY A 34 38.13 -26.68 -1.17
N CYS A 35 37.73 -26.86 0.10
CA CYS A 35 37.43 -25.74 0.99
C CYS A 35 38.50 -25.62 2.06
N GLU A 36 39.66 -25.04 1.71
CA GLU A 36 40.57 -24.52 2.73
C GLU A 36 40.02 -23.15 3.19
N ALA A 37 39.64 -23.07 4.47
CA ALA A 37 39.23 -21.82 5.08
C ALA A 37 40.45 -20.86 5.17
N PRO A 38 40.36 -19.60 4.72
CA PRO A 38 41.39 -18.61 5.04
C PRO A 38 41.37 -18.40 6.56
N GLY A 39 42.58 -18.50 7.16
CA GLY A 39 42.92 -18.55 8.55
C GLY A 39 41.93 -17.92 9.54
N GLY A 40 41.47 -18.74 10.47
CA GLY A 40 40.57 -18.37 11.53
C GLY A 40 41.15 -17.29 12.43
N ILE A 41 40.50 -16.16 12.47
CA ILE A 41 40.62 -15.23 13.59
C ILE A 41 39.86 -15.89 14.74
N GLY A 42 40.60 -16.10 15.86
CA GLY A 42 40.25 -16.88 17.01
C GLY A 42 38.79 -16.76 17.46
N GLY A 43 38.22 -17.92 17.76
CA GLY A 43 36.87 -18.03 18.30
C GLY A 43 36.71 -17.17 19.53
N ALA A 44 35.95 -16.10 19.39
CA ALA A 44 35.36 -15.46 20.56
C ALA A 44 34.48 -16.52 21.26
N LYS A 45 34.81 -16.87 22.49
CA LYS A 45 33.93 -17.63 23.37
C LYS A 45 32.63 -16.85 23.41
N VAL A 46 31.55 -17.44 22.87
CA VAL A 46 30.19 -16.96 23.12
C VAL A 46 29.95 -17.20 24.61
N GLU A 47 29.93 -16.12 25.39
CA GLU A 47 29.50 -16.21 26.79
C GLU A 47 28.07 -16.72 26.82
N GLU A 48 27.87 -17.86 27.49
CA GLU A 48 26.55 -18.37 27.84
C GLU A 48 25.87 -17.36 28.75
N GLY A 49 24.91 -16.58 28.21
CA GLY A 49 24.19 -15.66 29.10
C GLY A 49 23.25 -14.65 28.46
N GLU A 50 23.18 -14.47 27.16
CA GLU A 50 22.08 -13.67 26.62
C GLU A 50 20.81 -14.52 26.52
N PRO A 51 19.71 -14.09 27.19
CA PRO A 51 18.44 -14.78 27.04
C PRO A 51 18.05 -14.69 25.56
N ALA A 52 17.93 -15.86 24.92
CA ALA A 52 17.49 -15.96 23.54
C ALA A 52 16.17 -15.17 23.40
N LEU A 53 16.15 -14.14 22.56
CA LEU A 53 14.94 -13.38 22.27
C LEU A 53 13.79 -14.35 21.96
N PRO A 54 12.62 -14.20 22.56
CA PRO A 54 11.50 -15.10 22.37
C PRO A 54 11.19 -15.24 20.90
N LYS A 55 11.22 -16.46 20.39
CA LYS A 55 10.93 -16.74 18.98
C LYS A 55 9.47 -16.40 18.72
N MET A 56 9.21 -15.43 17.85
CA MET A 56 7.86 -15.06 17.43
C MET A 56 7.08 -16.28 16.93
N THR A 57 5.84 -16.41 17.36
CA THR A 57 4.90 -17.42 16.87
C THR A 57 4.59 -17.19 15.38
N ALA A 58 4.01 -18.18 14.72
CA ALA A 58 3.59 -18.04 13.32
C ALA A 58 2.52 -16.94 13.15
N GLN A 59 1.66 -16.74 14.14
CA GLN A 59 0.64 -15.71 14.15
C GLN A 59 1.25 -14.31 14.29
N GLU A 60 2.17 -14.10 15.21
CA GLU A 60 2.88 -12.83 15.39
C GLU A 60 3.68 -12.45 14.14
N ARG A 61 4.33 -13.44 13.51
CA ARG A 61 5.04 -13.20 12.23
C ARG A 61 4.09 -12.75 11.11
N ARG A 62 2.92 -13.38 10.99
CA ARG A 62 1.90 -12.97 10.00
C ARG A 62 1.42 -11.54 10.28
N ALA A 63 1.06 -11.24 11.52
CA ALA A 63 0.64 -9.90 11.92
C ALA A 63 1.70 -8.84 11.59
N ARG A 64 2.98 -9.14 11.87
CA ARG A 64 4.08 -8.23 11.56
C ARG A 64 4.28 -8.03 10.05
N ILE A 65 4.13 -9.10 9.25
CA ILE A 65 4.19 -9.01 7.78
C ILE A 65 3.05 -8.12 7.26
N ASP A 66 1.84 -8.31 7.78
CA ASP A 66 0.68 -7.51 7.37
C ASP A 66 0.85 -6.04 7.75
N GLU A 67 1.35 -5.75 8.95
CA GLU A 67 1.68 -4.40 9.41
C GLU A 67 2.70 -3.72 8.49
N LEU A 68 3.83 -4.39 8.23
CA LEU A 68 4.87 -3.87 7.33
C LEU A 68 4.35 -3.66 5.89
N ALA A 69 3.44 -4.51 5.44
CA ALA A 69 2.82 -4.36 4.13
C ALA A 69 1.89 -3.13 4.05
N GLU A 70 1.15 -2.84 5.14
CA GLU A 70 0.34 -1.62 5.26
C GLU A 70 1.22 -0.37 5.32
N GLU A 71 2.30 -0.37 6.12
CA GLU A 71 3.26 0.73 6.19
C GLU A 71 3.92 1.03 4.85
N ASN A 72 4.33 -0.02 4.13
CA ASN A 72 4.91 0.12 2.79
C ASN A 72 3.89 0.65 1.78
N ALA A 73 2.63 0.21 1.86
CA ALA A 73 1.57 0.72 1.00
C ALA A 73 1.31 2.21 1.28
N TYR A 74 1.23 2.60 2.56
CA TYR A 74 1.09 4.01 2.95
C TYR A 74 2.21 4.87 2.38
N ARG A 75 3.47 4.48 2.58
CA ARG A 75 4.62 5.23 2.07
C ARG A 75 4.57 5.41 0.55
N ARG A 76 4.22 4.37 -0.20
CA ARG A 76 4.07 4.45 -1.65
C ARG A 76 2.95 5.39 -2.07
N LEU A 77 1.81 5.35 -1.40
CA LEU A 77 0.69 6.26 -1.64
C LEU A 77 1.10 7.71 -1.36
N ASP A 78 1.77 7.97 -0.25
CA ASP A 78 2.27 9.29 0.14
C ASP A 78 3.27 9.86 -0.88
N GLU A 79 4.23 9.05 -1.34
CA GLU A 79 5.16 9.42 -2.41
C GLU A 79 4.44 9.74 -3.73
N MET A 80 3.44 8.92 -4.10
CA MET A 80 2.64 9.13 -5.31
C MET A 80 1.81 10.41 -5.22
N GLU A 81 1.18 10.68 -4.08
CA GLU A 81 0.37 11.88 -3.88
C GLU A 81 1.23 13.13 -3.92
N LYS A 82 2.35 13.17 -3.20
CA LYS A 82 3.31 14.28 -3.21
C LYS A 82 3.93 14.55 -4.58
N SER A 83 4.13 13.51 -5.38
CA SER A 83 4.72 13.64 -6.73
C SER A 83 3.71 13.97 -7.82
N THR A 84 2.41 14.05 -7.50
CA THR A 84 1.35 14.29 -8.48
C THR A 84 0.59 15.58 -8.13
N PRO A 85 0.78 16.67 -8.87
CA PRO A 85 0.09 17.94 -8.58
C PRO A 85 -1.44 17.76 -8.57
N GLY A 86 -2.09 18.25 -7.51
CA GLY A 86 -3.55 18.16 -7.34
C GLY A 86 -4.07 16.80 -6.90
N ALA A 87 -3.19 15.82 -6.65
CA ALA A 87 -3.61 14.55 -6.06
C ALA A 87 -4.05 14.74 -4.61
N HIS A 88 -5.06 13.96 -4.20
CA HIS A 88 -5.65 14.03 -2.86
C HIS A 88 -6.34 12.72 -2.44
N PHE A 89 -5.85 11.60 -2.98
CA PHE A 89 -6.46 10.29 -2.74
C PHE A 89 -6.15 9.76 -1.34
N LEU A 90 -4.95 9.99 -0.83
CA LEU A 90 -4.56 9.60 0.51
C LEU A 90 -5.12 10.59 1.54
N GLU A 91 -4.96 11.90 1.28
CA GLU A 91 -5.44 12.98 2.13
C GLU A 91 -6.94 12.86 2.44
N LYS A 92 -7.76 12.58 1.42
CA LYS A 92 -9.23 12.59 1.56
C LYS A 92 -9.87 11.23 1.76
N HIS A 93 -9.21 10.16 1.32
CA HIS A 93 -9.83 8.83 1.24
C HIS A 93 -8.95 7.71 1.78
N GLY A 94 -7.79 8.02 2.34
CA GLY A 94 -6.89 7.03 2.91
C GLY A 94 -7.41 6.48 4.25
N LYS A 95 -6.95 5.31 4.62
CA LYS A 95 -7.27 4.62 5.89
C LYS A 95 -7.03 5.48 7.14
N GLN A 96 -6.09 6.42 7.09
CA GLN A 96 -5.77 7.31 8.19
C GLN A 96 -6.88 8.33 8.49
N THR A 97 -7.80 8.55 7.57
CA THR A 97 -9.00 9.37 7.82
C THR A 97 -10.00 8.54 8.62
N THR A 98 -10.68 9.18 9.56
CA THR A 98 -11.63 8.48 10.43
C THR A 98 -13.04 8.47 9.85
N LEU A 99 -13.86 7.49 10.24
CA LEU A 99 -15.27 7.46 9.86
C LEU A 99 -16.01 8.72 10.33
N ALA A 100 -15.64 9.27 11.50
CA ALA A 100 -16.19 10.53 12.02
C ALA A 100 -15.86 11.71 11.12
N SER A 101 -14.61 11.84 10.65
CA SER A 101 -14.22 12.90 9.73
C SER A 101 -14.87 12.75 8.34
N GLN A 102 -15.11 11.52 7.87
CA GLN A 102 -15.87 11.30 6.64
C GLN A 102 -17.35 11.69 6.80
N ARG A 103 -17.94 11.40 7.96
CA ARG A 103 -19.31 11.85 8.25
C ARG A 103 -19.39 13.39 8.23
N GLU A 104 -18.49 14.07 8.88
CA GLU A 104 -18.41 15.53 8.88
C GLU A 104 -18.25 16.08 7.47
N ARG A 105 -17.34 15.50 6.67
CA ARG A 105 -17.16 15.86 5.26
C ARG A 105 -18.42 15.72 4.44
N SER A 106 -19.21 14.69 4.68
CA SER A 106 -20.48 14.47 3.98
C SER A 106 -21.57 15.51 4.32
N ILE A 107 -21.42 16.22 5.43
CA ILE A 107 -22.36 17.25 5.90
C ILE A 107 -21.89 18.64 5.53
N THR A 108 -20.61 18.94 5.78
CA THR A 108 -20.06 20.30 5.73
C THR A 108 -19.10 20.56 4.58
N GLY A 109 -18.57 19.49 3.95
CA GLY A 109 -17.48 19.60 2.99
C GLY A 109 -16.10 19.77 3.64
N THR A 110 -15.97 19.55 4.96
CA THR A 110 -14.68 19.64 5.68
C THR A 110 -13.71 18.58 5.18
N ASN A 111 -12.50 18.99 4.84
CA ASN A 111 -11.43 18.07 4.47
C ASN A 111 -11.05 17.22 5.70
N PRO A 112 -11.04 15.87 5.59
CA PRO A 112 -10.88 14.98 6.74
C PRO A 112 -9.48 15.01 7.37
N THR A 113 -8.48 15.53 6.66
CA THR A 113 -7.10 15.63 7.14
C THR A 113 -6.78 17.03 7.67
N THR A 114 -7.16 18.07 6.94
CA THR A 114 -6.81 19.46 7.31
C THR A 114 -7.83 20.13 8.22
N GLY A 115 -9.05 19.60 8.31
CA GLY A 115 -10.16 20.22 9.06
C GLY A 115 -10.72 21.48 8.40
N ILE A 116 -10.29 21.84 7.20
CA ILE A 116 -10.73 23.05 6.49
C ILE A 116 -11.94 22.73 5.62
N ILE A 117 -12.96 23.59 5.65
CA ILE A 117 -14.10 23.50 4.73
C ILE A 117 -13.64 23.89 3.34
N GLU A 118 -13.73 22.95 2.40
CA GLU A 118 -13.41 23.21 1.00
C GLU A 118 -14.57 23.96 0.34
N VAL A 119 -14.28 25.01 -0.40
CA VAL A 119 -15.28 25.81 -1.14
C VAL A 119 -15.00 25.80 -2.63
N TYR A 120 -16.04 26.01 -3.43
CA TYR A 120 -15.88 26.26 -4.85
C TYR A 120 -15.19 27.60 -5.07
N THR A 121 -14.15 27.60 -5.88
CA THR A 121 -13.37 28.82 -6.20
C THR A 121 -13.91 29.58 -7.40
N ASN A 122 -14.69 28.91 -8.26
CA ASN A 122 -15.15 29.46 -9.54
C ASN A 122 -16.61 29.05 -9.83
N GLY A 123 -17.24 29.78 -10.76
CA GLY A 123 -18.58 29.51 -11.25
C GLY A 123 -19.70 30.02 -10.33
N LYS A 124 -20.93 29.56 -10.60
CA LYS A 124 -22.15 30.01 -9.89
C LYS A 124 -22.16 29.64 -8.39
N LYS A 125 -21.35 28.67 -8.00
CA LYS A 125 -21.25 28.17 -6.62
C LYS A 125 -20.01 28.70 -5.90
N ALA A 126 -19.30 29.69 -6.43
CA ALA A 126 -18.12 30.25 -5.78
C ALA A 126 -18.43 30.68 -4.32
N GLY A 127 -17.62 30.22 -3.37
CA GLY A 127 -17.85 30.44 -1.94
C GLY A 127 -18.74 29.41 -1.23
N GLU A 128 -19.47 28.56 -1.96
CA GLU A 128 -20.26 27.48 -1.34
C GLU A 128 -19.37 26.30 -0.96
N PRO A 129 -19.70 25.57 0.14
CA PRO A 129 -18.98 24.35 0.53
C PRO A 129 -19.03 23.27 -0.55
N LYS A 130 -17.94 22.57 -0.77
CA LYS A 130 -17.84 21.40 -1.66
C LYS A 130 -18.29 20.14 -0.94
N ILE A 131 -19.59 19.98 -0.73
CA ILE A 131 -20.14 18.79 -0.11
C ILE A 131 -20.23 17.66 -1.14
N PRO A 132 -19.51 16.55 -1.00
CA PRO A 132 -19.56 15.44 -1.94
C PRO A 132 -20.89 14.69 -1.88
N SER A 133 -21.22 13.91 -2.92
CA SER A 133 -22.38 12.99 -2.91
C SER A 133 -22.20 11.87 -1.88
N ALA A 134 -20.97 11.42 -1.69
CA ALA A 134 -20.59 10.49 -0.64
C ALA A 134 -19.17 10.84 -0.14
N ALA A 135 -18.95 10.64 1.14
CA ALA A 135 -17.64 10.78 1.77
C ALA A 135 -17.25 9.42 2.36
N THR A 136 -16.24 8.81 1.74
CA THR A 136 -15.81 7.44 2.01
C THR A 136 -14.30 7.38 2.18
N HIS A 137 -13.82 6.35 2.88
CA HIS A 137 -12.40 6.05 2.99
C HIS A 137 -12.11 4.56 2.81
N PHE A 138 -10.88 4.24 2.45
CA PHE A 138 -10.41 2.87 2.40
C PHE A 138 -10.13 2.33 3.80
N LEU A 139 -10.41 1.03 4.01
CA LEU A 139 -10.09 0.32 5.25
C LEU A 139 -8.63 -0.14 5.31
N SER A 140 -7.93 -0.14 4.16
CA SER A 140 -6.55 -0.60 4.02
C SER A 140 -5.80 0.22 2.99
N HIS A 141 -4.57 0.65 3.30
CA HIS A 141 -3.69 1.30 2.33
C HIS A 141 -3.30 0.35 1.19
N ARG A 142 -3.18 -0.95 1.48
CA ARG A 142 -2.91 -1.98 0.47
C ARG A 142 -4.05 -2.07 -0.54
N ASP A 143 -5.29 -2.00 -0.09
CA ASP A 143 -6.45 -2.05 -0.97
C ASP A 143 -6.55 -0.79 -1.84
N GLN A 144 -6.28 0.38 -1.27
CA GLN A 144 -6.19 1.63 -2.03
C GLN A 144 -5.08 1.57 -3.09
N LEU A 145 -3.89 1.10 -2.73
CA LEU A 145 -2.77 0.94 -3.66
C LEU A 145 -3.10 -0.08 -4.76
N ASN A 146 -3.75 -1.20 -4.42
CA ASN A 146 -4.21 -2.19 -5.39
C ASN A 146 -5.24 -1.61 -6.37
N ALA A 147 -6.20 -0.81 -5.89
CA ALA A 147 -7.17 -0.13 -6.74
C ALA A 147 -6.45 0.78 -7.75
N ILE A 148 -5.47 1.57 -7.30
CA ILE A 148 -4.67 2.45 -8.17
C ILE A 148 -3.90 1.63 -9.21
N HIS A 149 -3.22 0.57 -8.81
CA HIS A 149 -2.49 -0.28 -9.76
C HIS A 149 -3.41 -0.94 -10.80
N ARG A 150 -4.58 -1.42 -10.39
CA ARG A 150 -5.58 -1.98 -11.31
C ARG A 150 -6.05 -0.92 -12.31
N ALA A 151 -6.36 0.29 -11.84
CA ALA A 151 -6.75 1.38 -12.72
C ALA A 151 -5.64 1.75 -13.72
N GLN A 152 -4.39 1.77 -13.30
CA GLN A 152 -3.23 2.00 -14.18
C GLN A 152 -3.10 0.90 -15.25
N LEU A 153 -3.37 -0.35 -14.91
CA LEU A 153 -3.39 -1.46 -15.88
C LEU A 153 -4.54 -1.30 -16.88
N ILE A 154 -5.73 -0.92 -16.41
CA ILE A 154 -6.91 -0.66 -17.27
C ILE A 154 -6.61 0.53 -18.20
N PHE A 155 -6.02 1.60 -17.67
CA PHE A 155 -5.62 2.76 -18.47
C PHE A 155 -4.66 2.38 -19.61
N ARG A 156 -3.68 1.52 -19.35
CA ARG A 156 -2.73 1.06 -20.38
C ARG A 156 -3.41 0.25 -21.50
N ARG A 157 -4.52 -0.42 -21.18
CA ARG A 157 -5.25 -1.27 -22.15
C ARG A 157 -6.34 -0.49 -22.88
N ASN A 158 -7.13 0.29 -22.16
CA ASN A 158 -8.42 0.80 -22.62
C ASN A 158 -8.53 2.33 -22.57
N GLY A 159 -7.53 3.03 -22.03
CA GLY A 159 -7.50 4.48 -21.89
C GLY A 159 -8.12 4.99 -20.57
N ILE A 160 -8.09 6.33 -20.41
CA ILE A 160 -8.40 7.01 -19.15
C ILE A 160 -9.87 6.89 -18.73
N ILE A 161 -10.80 6.81 -19.69
CA ILE A 161 -12.24 6.75 -19.39
C ILE A 161 -12.55 5.45 -18.64
N ALA A 162 -12.03 4.32 -19.13
CA ALA A 162 -12.22 3.02 -18.50
C ALA A 162 -11.60 2.95 -17.09
N SER A 163 -10.56 3.73 -16.81
CA SER A 163 -9.99 3.80 -15.46
C SER A 163 -10.87 4.51 -14.43
N ARG A 164 -11.89 5.24 -14.87
CA ARG A 164 -12.85 5.94 -14.00
C ARG A 164 -14.10 5.11 -13.66
N GLU A 165 -14.20 3.93 -14.21
CA GLU A 165 -15.33 3.03 -13.92
C GLU A 165 -15.16 2.37 -12.55
N PRO A 166 -16.26 2.09 -11.82
CA PRO A 166 -16.23 1.37 -10.58
C PRO A 166 -15.62 -0.02 -10.77
N MET A 167 -14.60 -0.33 -9.99
CA MET A 167 -13.91 -1.62 -10.01
C MET A 167 -14.34 -2.45 -8.81
N ASN A 168 -14.95 -3.62 -9.06
CA ASN A 168 -15.23 -4.57 -7.99
C ASN A 168 -13.92 -5.12 -7.40
N MET A 169 -13.74 -4.96 -6.10
CA MET A 169 -12.56 -5.39 -5.37
C MET A 169 -12.70 -6.80 -4.78
N GLY A 170 -13.89 -7.43 -4.90
CA GLY A 170 -14.17 -8.79 -4.42
C GLY A 170 -14.32 -8.93 -2.91
N LYS A 171 -14.20 -7.84 -2.17
CA LYS A 171 -14.36 -7.77 -0.71
C LYS A 171 -14.74 -6.35 -0.29
N ILE A 172 -15.14 -6.17 0.96
CA ILE A 172 -15.31 -4.84 1.55
C ILE A 172 -13.93 -4.17 1.62
N VAL A 173 -13.80 -2.99 1.02
CA VAL A 173 -12.56 -2.22 0.94
C VAL A 173 -12.69 -0.80 1.49
N GLY A 174 -13.90 -0.35 1.76
CA GLY A 174 -14.17 0.98 2.30
C GLY A 174 -15.44 1.06 3.08
N GLU A 175 -15.61 2.20 3.72
CA GLU A 175 -16.82 2.58 4.43
C GLU A 175 -17.01 4.10 4.41
N GLY A 176 -18.19 4.58 4.69
CA GLY A 176 -18.46 6.01 4.76
C GLY A 176 -19.93 6.34 4.78
N TYR A 177 -20.22 7.59 4.42
CA TYR A 177 -21.55 8.17 4.46
C TYR A 177 -21.93 8.82 3.13
N GLU A 178 -23.20 8.68 2.76
CA GLU A 178 -23.78 9.53 1.73
C GLU A 178 -23.91 10.98 2.22
N ARG A 179 -24.18 11.88 1.28
CA ARG A 179 -24.41 13.30 1.58
C ARG A 179 -25.42 13.46 2.72
N GLY A 180 -25.09 14.32 3.69
CA GLY A 180 -25.90 14.59 4.86
C GLY A 180 -25.54 13.72 6.09
N GLY A 181 -24.66 12.73 5.94
CA GLY A 181 -24.09 11.99 7.07
C GLY A 181 -25.04 11.08 7.82
N VAL A 182 -26.17 10.69 7.19
CA VAL A 182 -27.20 9.82 7.79
C VAL A 182 -27.02 8.38 7.33
N ASN A 183 -26.94 8.17 6.02
CA ASN A 183 -26.82 6.84 5.44
C ASN A 183 -25.36 6.39 5.46
N TYR A 184 -25.07 5.41 6.30
CA TYR A 184 -23.79 4.72 6.37
C TYR A 184 -23.80 3.46 5.50
N GLY A 185 -22.69 3.12 4.91
CA GLY A 185 -22.54 1.84 4.21
C GLY A 185 -21.07 1.45 4.01
N GLN A 186 -20.90 0.15 3.77
CA GLN A 186 -19.62 -0.44 3.39
C GLN A 186 -19.56 -0.64 1.88
N GLN A 187 -18.40 -0.44 1.29
CA GLN A 187 -18.22 -0.50 -0.15
C GLN A 187 -17.30 -1.64 -0.57
N THR A 188 -17.68 -2.30 -1.67
CA THR A 188 -16.86 -3.33 -2.34
C THR A 188 -16.25 -2.83 -3.65
N HIS A 189 -16.59 -1.62 -4.07
CA HIS A 189 -16.12 -1.02 -5.31
C HIS A 189 -15.25 0.19 -5.03
N ALA A 190 -14.27 0.39 -5.92
CA ALA A 190 -13.37 1.54 -5.89
C ALA A 190 -13.35 2.23 -7.26
N ILE A 191 -13.30 3.56 -7.24
CA ILE A 191 -13.07 4.40 -8.42
C ILE A 191 -11.69 5.03 -8.27
N VAL A 192 -10.93 5.06 -9.37
CA VAL A 192 -9.65 5.75 -9.45
C VAL A 192 -9.66 6.67 -10.65
N ILE A 193 -9.36 7.93 -10.43
CA ILE A 193 -9.21 8.93 -11.50
C ILE A 193 -7.73 9.15 -11.73
N LEU A 194 -7.28 8.85 -12.96
CA LEU A 194 -5.92 9.07 -13.41
C LEU A 194 -5.85 10.31 -14.32
N ASN A 195 -4.71 10.99 -14.32
CA ASN A 195 -4.41 11.99 -15.33
C ASN A 195 -3.92 11.37 -16.64
N GLY A 196 -3.65 12.20 -17.66
CA GLY A 196 -3.19 11.73 -18.98
C GLY A 196 -1.85 10.98 -18.98
N SER A 197 -1.10 11.04 -17.89
CA SER A 197 0.17 10.31 -17.69
C SER A 197 0.02 9.08 -16.77
N ALA A 198 -1.20 8.59 -16.58
CA ALA A 198 -1.53 7.47 -15.71
C ALA A 198 -1.17 7.68 -14.22
N LYS A 199 -0.98 8.94 -13.79
CA LYS A 199 -0.76 9.26 -12.38
C LYS A 199 -2.11 9.42 -11.67
N PRO A 200 -2.29 8.88 -10.45
CA PRO A 200 -3.55 9.00 -9.72
C PRO A 200 -3.76 10.43 -9.22
N ILE A 201 -4.96 10.96 -9.47
CA ILE A 201 -5.42 12.24 -8.92
C ILE A 201 -6.27 12.00 -7.68
N THR A 202 -7.22 11.05 -7.77
CA THR A 202 -8.01 10.63 -6.61
C THR A 202 -8.38 9.16 -6.72
N SER A 203 -8.58 8.53 -5.58
CA SER A 203 -9.17 7.19 -5.46
C SER A 203 -10.10 7.17 -4.25
N TYR A 204 -11.27 6.62 -4.41
CA TYR A 204 -12.28 6.53 -3.36
C TYR A 204 -13.11 5.26 -3.53
N THR A 205 -13.80 4.87 -2.47
CA THR A 205 -14.74 3.75 -2.52
C THR A 205 -16.13 4.24 -2.84
N GLU A 206 -16.91 3.47 -3.62
CA GLU A 206 -18.18 3.88 -4.19
C GLU A 206 -19.33 3.05 -3.65
N PHE A 207 -20.44 3.72 -3.30
CA PHE A 207 -21.71 3.06 -3.07
C PHE A 207 -22.24 2.53 -4.40
N MET A 208 -22.62 1.27 -4.43
CA MET A 208 -23.32 0.66 -5.57
C MET A 208 -24.79 0.53 -5.19
N GLU A 209 -25.65 1.06 -6.05
CA GLU A 209 -27.09 0.88 -5.98
C GLU A 209 -27.50 -0.55 -6.30
#